data_ed8d0ec3e2d86dab353362ffd5896e4d
#
_entry.id   ed8d0ec3e2d86dab353362ffd5896e4d
#
_cell.length_a   1.000
_cell.length_b   1.000
_cell.length_c   1.000
_cell.angle_alpha   90.00
_cell.angle_beta   90.00
_cell.angle_gamma   90.00
#
_symmetry.space_group_name_H-M   'P 1'
#
loop_
_entity.id
_entity.type
_entity.pdbx_description
1 polymer ?
#
loop_
_entity_poly.entity_id
_entity_poly.type
_entity_poly.pdbx_seq_one_letter_code
_entity_poly.pdbx_strand_id
1 'polypeptide(L)'
;MRTGEMVTIVHGERELMERTAHLLASATDVACAANDLATWARAQASGELADAIRHRRPGDVRIRKVYRSALLLDPVAAQGLARDRDRHGAQIRITADEINETIILDRRLVILAGDVRAGQRSYSVITQPETVQGVTSLFEAAFRSATDLAVYDTQIAEIRQLAPQVLDLLSQGVKDETAARTLGLGVRTYRRRVAELMDALGAESRFQAGVRARELGLV
;
A
#
# COMPACT_ATOMS: atom_id res chain seq x y z
N MET A 1 -9.89 3.50 27.14
CA MET A 1 -9.72 2.05 26.96
C MET A 1 -9.96 1.38 28.31
N ARG A 2 -10.90 0.43 28.43
CA ARG A 2 -11.10 -0.32 29.69
C ARG A 2 -9.84 -1.15 29.95
N THR A 3 -9.27 -1.02 31.13
CA THR A 3 -8.09 -1.77 31.57
C THR A 3 -8.48 -3.27 31.60
N GLY A 4 -8.04 -4.05 30.60
CA GLY A 4 -8.27 -5.50 30.56
C GLY A 4 -8.45 -6.12 29.18
N GLU A 5 -8.89 -5.41 28.16
CA GLU A 5 -9.05 -5.97 26.80
C GLU A 5 -7.75 -5.80 26.00
N MET A 6 -7.03 -6.92 25.81
CA MET A 6 -5.80 -6.94 24.99
C MET A 6 -6.07 -6.93 23.48
N VAL A 7 -7.32 -7.18 23.06
CA VAL A 7 -7.78 -7.11 21.67
C VAL A 7 -9.14 -6.45 21.66
N THR A 8 -9.31 -5.40 20.89
CA THR A 8 -10.59 -4.69 20.70
C THR A 8 -10.92 -4.64 19.21
N ILE A 9 -12.13 -5.03 18.85
CA ILE A 9 -12.63 -4.92 17.47
C ILE A 9 -13.36 -3.58 17.34
N VAL A 10 -13.04 -2.85 16.27
CA VAL A 10 -13.57 -1.53 15.95
C VAL A 10 -14.18 -1.56 14.55
N HIS A 11 -15.29 -0.87 14.33
CA HIS A 11 -16.01 -0.87 13.06
C HIS A 11 -15.98 0.52 12.41
N GLY A 12 -15.40 0.57 11.21
CA GLY A 12 -15.26 1.79 10.42
C GLY A 12 -14.10 2.69 10.87
N GLU A 13 -13.66 3.52 9.93
CA GLU A 13 -12.49 4.40 10.09
C GLU A 13 -12.73 5.48 11.16
N ARG A 14 -13.96 5.96 11.30
CA ARG A 14 -14.30 6.99 12.30
C ARG A 14 -14.06 6.49 13.72
N GLU A 15 -14.63 5.33 14.08
CA GLU A 15 -14.43 4.76 15.43
C GLU A 15 -12.96 4.42 15.67
N LEU A 16 -12.27 3.90 14.65
CA LEU A 16 -10.83 3.66 14.72
C LEU A 16 -10.07 4.93 15.08
N MET A 17 -10.35 6.03 14.38
CA MET A 17 -9.68 7.31 14.63
C MET A 17 -10.01 7.90 15.99
N GLU A 18 -11.27 7.89 16.41
CA GLU A 18 -11.68 8.33 17.76
C GLU A 18 -10.89 7.62 18.86
N ARG A 19 -10.56 6.33 18.66
CA ARG A 19 -9.83 5.53 19.64
C ARG A 19 -8.31 5.62 19.54
N THR A 20 -7.75 5.87 18.35
CA THR A 20 -6.31 5.73 18.10
C THR A 20 -5.60 7.02 17.67
N ALA A 21 -6.32 8.11 17.35
CA ALA A 21 -5.71 9.35 16.87
C ALA A 21 -4.66 9.92 17.84
N HIS A 22 -4.94 9.91 19.14
CA HIS A 22 -4.01 10.39 20.16
C HIS A 22 -2.73 9.53 20.26
N LEU A 23 -2.84 8.21 20.01
CA LEU A 23 -1.70 7.29 19.99
C LEU A 23 -0.86 7.52 18.71
N LEU A 24 -1.53 7.66 17.57
CA LEU A 24 -0.88 8.04 16.31
C LEU A 24 -0.16 9.40 16.42
N ALA A 25 -0.81 10.38 17.09
CA ALA A 25 -0.25 11.71 17.29
C ALA A 25 0.99 11.71 18.20
N SER A 26 1.10 10.78 19.14
CA SER A 26 2.21 10.71 20.10
C SER A 26 3.28 9.67 19.74
N ALA A 27 3.03 8.78 18.78
CA ALA A 27 3.95 7.71 18.41
C ALA A 27 5.29 8.23 17.90
N THR A 28 6.38 7.58 18.26
CA THR A 28 7.75 7.86 17.82
C THR A 28 8.30 6.83 16.83
N ASP A 29 7.71 5.63 16.78
CA ASP A 29 8.01 4.59 15.79
C ASP A 29 6.70 4.11 15.14
N VAL A 30 6.52 4.40 13.87
CA VAL A 30 5.35 4.03 13.07
C VAL A 30 5.77 3.09 11.95
N ALA A 31 5.21 1.89 11.95
CA ALA A 31 5.36 0.95 10.85
C ALA A 31 3.98 0.70 10.21
N CYS A 32 3.91 0.73 8.88
CA CYS A 32 2.68 0.58 8.13
C CYS A 32 2.89 -0.35 6.94
N ALA A 33 2.00 -1.32 6.78
CA ALA A 33 1.85 -2.10 5.56
C ALA A 33 0.46 -1.82 4.98
N ALA A 34 0.37 -1.46 3.70
CA ALA A 34 -0.90 -1.15 3.06
C ALA A 34 -0.92 -1.58 1.58
N ASN A 35 -2.07 -2.11 1.15
CA ASN A 35 -2.31 -2.48 -0.23
C ASN A 35 -2.63 -1.28 -1.11
N ASP A 36 -3.27 -0.26 -0.53
CA ASP A 36 -3.61 0.98 -1.20
C ASP A 36 -3.43 2.20 -0.27
N LEU A 37 -3.56 3.39 -0.85
CA LEU A 37 -3.49 4.65 -0.10
C LEU A 37 -4.86 5.09 0.41
N ALA A 38 -5.96 4.52 -0.07
CA ALA A 38 -7.30 5.05 0.15
C ALA A 38 -7.77 4.87 1.61
N THR A 39 -7.44 3.74 2.22
CA THR A 39 -7.83 3.43 3.60
C THR A 39 -7.24 4.45 4.59
N TRP A 40 -5.97 4.78 4.42
CA TRP A 40 -5.26 5.67 5.34
C TRP A 40 -5.36 7.15 4.95
N ALA A 41 -5.55 7.47 3.66
CA ALA A 41 -5.78 8.83 3.22
C ALA A 41 -7.10 9.41 3.80
N ARG A 42 -8.14 8.59 3.87
CA ARG A 42 -9.41 8.99 4.52
C ARG A 42 -9.25 9.20 6.02
N ALA A 43 -8.47 8.36 6.68
CA ALA A 43 -8.18 8.52 8.10
C ALA A 43 -7.33 9.77 8.41
N GLN A 44 -6.39 10.13 7.53
CA GLN A 44 -5.56 11.33 7.67
C GLN A 44 -6.30 12.63 7.32
N ALA A 45 -7.42 12.58 6.61
CA ALA A 45 -8.21 13.76 6.25
C ALA A 45 -9.02 14.34 7.43
N SER A 46 -9.10 13.65 8.57
CA SER A 46 -9.75 14.18 9.78
C SER A 46 -8.82 15.13 10.56
N GLY A 47 -9.24 16.39 10.67
CA GLY A 47 -8.54 17.59 11.12
C GLY A 47 -7.41 17.48 12.16
N GLU A 48 -7.66 16.95 13.36
CA GLU A 48 -6.67 16.95 14.46
C GLU A 48 -5.45 16.07 14.19
N LEU A 49 -5.62 14.90 13.58
CA LEU A 49 -4.50 14.02 13.26
C LEU A 49 -3.64 14.59 12.14
N ALA A 50 -4.27 15.18 11.12
CA ALA A 50 -3.56 15.83 10.02
C ALA A 50 -2.73 17.02 10.54
N ASP A 51 -3.25 17.77 11.52
CA ASP A 51 -2.55 18.87 12.17
C ASP A 51 -1.37 18.35 13.02
N ALA A 52 -1.59 17.34 13.84
CA ALA A 52 -0.54 16.73 14.64
C ALA A 52 0.62 16.19 13.78
N ILE A 53 0.31 15.56 12.65
CA ILE A 53 1.32 15.04 11.72
C ILE A 53 2.04 16.18 10.98
N ARG A 54 1.33 17.24 10.58
CA ARG A 54 1.92 18.39 9.86
C ARG A 54 2.95 19.16 10.68
N HIS A 55 2.78 19.22 11.99
CA HIS A 55 3.67 19.98 12.89
C HIS A 55 4.92 19.19 13.34
N ARG A 56 5.01 17.90 12.97
CA ARG A 56 6.20 17.09 13.29
C ARG A 56 7.35 17.41 12.34
N ARG A 57 8.54 17.52 12.88
CA ARG A 57 9.76 17.69 12.09
C ARG A 57 10.19 16.36 11.47
N PRO A 58 10.74 16.35 10.25
CA PRO A 58 11.42 15.18 9.73
C PRO A 58 12.47 14.68 10.72
N GLY A 59 12.40 13.41 11.09
CA GLY A 59 13.32 12.79 12.05
C GLY A 59 12.80 12.64 13.48
N ASP A 60 11.76 13.37 13.90
CA ASP A 60 11.14 13.20 15.23
C ASP A 60 10.42 11.84 15.36
N VAL A 61 10.03 11.27 14.24
CA VAL A 61 9.33 9.98 14.18
C VAL A 61 10.02 9.09 13.17
N ARG A 62 10.30 7.87 13.57
CA ARG A 62 10.74 6.82 12.64
C ARG A 62 9.54 6.27 11.90
N ILE A 63 9.45 6.50 10.59
CA ILE A 63 8.34 6.03 9.76
C ILE A 63 8.86 5.01 8.75
N ARG A 64 8.28 3.80 8.76
CA ARG A 64 8.58 2.71 7.84
C ARG A 64 7.30 2.23 7.20
N LYS A 65 7.28 2.17 5.87
CA LYS A 65 6.09 1.79 5.11
C LYS A 65 6.43 0.73 4.08
N VAL A 66 5.56 -0.25 3.94
CA VAL A 66 5.58 -1.24 2.85
C VAL A 66 4.29 -1.10 2.07
N TYR A 67 4.41 -0.95 0.75
CA TYR A 67 3.27 -0.88 -0.15
C TYR A 67 3.37 -1.94 -1.24
N ARG A 68 2.22 -2.32 -1.80
CA ARG A 68 2.19 -3.20 -2.97
C ARG A 68 2.63 -2.46 -4.23
N SER A 69 3.32 -3.20 -5.08
CA SER A 69 3.86 -2.72 -6.36
C SER A 69 2.82 -2.13 -7.30
N ALA A 70 1.63 -2.71 -7.31
CA ALA A 70 0.51 -2.27 -8.16
C ALA A 70 0.14 -0.79 -7.95
N LEU A 71 0.36 -0.27 -6.74
CA LEU A 71 0.12 1.13 -6.42
C LEU A 71 0.96 2.10 -7.27
N LEU A 72 2.16 1.69 -7.68
CA LEU A 72 3.05 2.53 -8.48
C LEU A 72 2.71 2.54 -9.97
N LEU A 73 1.73 1.76 -10.41
CA LEU A 73 1.19 1.86 -11.77
C LEU A 73 0.32 3.12 -11.95
N ASP A 74 -0.23 3.68 -10.86
CA ASP A 74 -0.87 4.99 -10.87
C ASP A 74 0.20 6.10 -10.67
N PRO A 75 0.39 7.00 -11.65
CA PRO A 75 1.34 8.10 -11.53
C PRO A 75 1.05 9.05 -10.36
N VAL A 76 -0.22 9.25 -10.01
CA VAL A 76 -0.62 10.14 -8.90
C VAL A 76 -0.22 9.52 -7.56
N ALA A 77 -0.47 8.22 -7.40
CA ALA A 77 -0.06 7.47 -6.21
C ALA A 77 1.47 7.46 -6.07
N ALA A 78 2.20 7.18 -7.14
CA ALA A 78 3.67 7.19 -7.16
C ALA A 78 4.25 8.54 -6.71
N GLN A 79 3.72 9.65 -7.26
CA GLN A 79 4.11 11.00 -6.83
C GLN A 79 3.73 11.30 -5.38
N GLY A 80 2.58 10.79 -4.92
CA GLY A 80 2.14 10.91 -3.54
C GLY A 80 3.12 10.27 -2.57
N LEU A 81 3.58 9.06 -2.88
CA LEU A 81 4.56 8.33 -2.08
C LEU A 81 5.92 9.02 -2.05
N ALA A 82 6.39 9.54 -3.19
CA ALA A 82 7.64 10.29 -3.24
C ALA A 82 7.57 11.55 -2.35
N ARG A 83 6.45 12.30 -2.43
CA ARG A 83 6.23 13.48 -1.58
C ARG A 83 6.16 13.13 -0.09
N ASP A 84 5.51 12.00 0.26
CA ASP A 84 5.42 11.54 1.66
C ASP A 84 6.81 11.19 2.22
N ARG A 85 7.62 10.46 1.43
CA ARG A 85 9.01 10.18 1.75
C ARG A 85 9.81 11.47 2.01
N ASP A 86 9.73 12.42 1.09
CA ASP A 86 10.55 13.64 1.14
C ASP A 86 10.10 14.59 2.27
N ARG A 87 8.78 14.65 2.53
CA ARG A 87 8.22 15.51 3.58
C ARG A 87 8.45 14.99 4.99
N HIS A 88 8.31 13.68 5.19
CA HIS A 88 8.31 13.08 6.53
C HIS A 88 9.57 12.25 6.83
N GLY A 89 10.49 12.10 5.88
CA GLY A 89 11.65 11.22 6.03
C GLY A 89 11.26 9.74 6.13
N ALA A 90 10.12 9.36 5.58
CA ALA A 90 9.63 8.00 5.65
C ALA A 90 10.48 7.04 4.82
N GLN A 91 10.84 5.91 5.39
CA GLN A 91 11.45 4.80 4.66
C GLN A 91 10.33 4.00 4.00
N ILE A 92 10.20 4.12 2.67
CA ILE A 92 9.14 3.45 1.91
C ILE A 92 9.75 2.35 1.07
N ARG A 93 9.18 1.17 1.16
CA ARG A 93 9.56 -0.01 0.39
C ARG A 93 8.38 -0.61 -0.34
N ILE A 94 8.65 -1.31 -1.43
CA ILE A 94 7.67 -1.87 -2.36
C ILE A 94 7.85 -3.37 -2.44
N THR A 95 6.74 -4.11 -2.38
CA THR A 95 6.70 -5.56 -2.55
C THR A 95 5.64 -5.98 -3.56
N ALA A 96 5.88 -7.07 -4.29
CA ALA A 96 4.88 -7.74 -5.11
C ALA A 96 4.04 -8.73 -4.29
N ASP A 97 4.53 -9.13 -3.12
CA ASP A 97 3.86 -10.08 -2.24
C ASP A 97 2.56 -9.50 -1.68
N GLU A 98 1.62 -10.38 -1.35
CA GLU A 98 0.42 -9.99 -0.61
C GLU A 98 0.79 -9.61 0.82
N ILE A 99 0.27 -8.48 1.26
CA ILE A 99 0.46 -7.98 2.63
C ILE A 99 -0.88 -7.67 3.27
N ASN A 100 -1.01 -7.99 4.55
CA ASN A 100 -2.16 -7.55 5.33
C ASN A 100 -1.97 -6.09 5.76
N GLU A 101 -3.01 -5.29 5.61
CA GLU A 101 -2.97 -3.90 6.06
C GLU A 101 -2.81 -3.84 7.57
N THR A 102 -1.71 -3.24 7.99
CA THR A 102 -1.25 -3.24 9.36
C THR A 102 -0.66 -1.89 9.71
N ILE A 103 -0.97 -1.38 10.91
CA ILE A 103 -0.20 -0.31 11.54
C ILE A 103 0.36 -0.82 12.86
N ILE A 104 1.62 -0.49 13.14
CA ILE A 104 2.29 -0.77 14.39
C ILE A 104 2.79 0.54 14.97
N LEU A 105 2.40 0.85 16.21
CA LEU A 105 2.80 2.05 16.93
C LEU A 105 3.70 1.67 18.10
N ASP A 106 4.92 2.25 18.13
CA ASP A 106 5.92 2.12 19.20
C ASP A 106 6.19 0.68 19.64
N ARG A 107 5.92 -0.31 18.76
CA ARG A 107 5.99 -1.75 19.08
C ARG A 107 5.15 -2.15 20.31
N ARG A 108 4.08 -1.41 20.58
CA ARG A 108 3.17 -1.62 21.72
C ARG A 108 1.73 -1.81 21.31
N LEU A 109 1.37 -1.35 20.13
CA LEU A 109 0.02 -1.45 19.60
C LEU A 109 0.09 -1.85 18.13
N VAL A 110 -0.79 -2.77 17.74
CA VAL A 110 -1.01 -3.19 16.37
C VAL A 110 -2.46 -2.93 15.99
N ILE A 111 -2.68 -2.39 14.80
CA ILE A 111 -3.98 -2.29 14.15
C ILE A 111 -3.92 -3.18 12.92
N LEU A 112 -4.80 -4.19 12.87
CA LEU A 112 -4.97 -5.03 11.69
C LEU A 112 -6.30 -4.68 11.03
N ALA A 113 -6.28 -4.39 9.74
CA ALA A 113 -7.50 -4.20 8.97
C ALA A 113 -8.09 -5.58 8.61
N GLY A 114 -9.37 -5.74 8.90
CA GLY A 114 -10.16 -6.90 8.52
C GLY A 114 -10.94 -6.68 7.23
N ASP A 115 -11.89 -7.59 6.96
CA ASP A 115 -12.74 -7.54 5.78
C ASP A 115 -13.75 -6.39 5.83
N VAL A 116 -14.19 -5.97 4.64
CA VAL A 116 -15.32 -5.07 4.48
C VAL A 116 -16.62 -5.89 4.50
N ARG A 117 -17.49 -5.64 5.47
CA ARG A 117 -18.82 -6.25 5.57
C ARG A 117 -19.87 -5.17 5.63
N ALA A 118 -20.92 -5.29 4.82
CA ALA A 118 -22.01 -4.30 4.74
C ALA A 118 -21.50 -2.85 4.53
N GLY A 119 -20.43 -2.68 3.74
CA GLY A 119 -19.86 -1.36 3.45
C GLY A 119 -18.98 -0.78 4.58
N GLN A 120 -18.79 -1.50 5.69
CA GLN A 120 -17.91 -1.09 6.78
C GLN A 120 -16.74 -2.07 6.92
N ARG A 121 -15.55 -1.53 7.13
CA ARG A 121 -14.35 -2.32 7.45
C ARG A 121 -14.22 -2.48 8.95
N SER A 122 -13.84 -3.69 9.39
CA SER A 122 -13.50 -3.93 10.79
C SER A 122 -11.99 -3.77 11.00
N TYR A 123 -11.59 -3.42 12.22
CA TYR A 123 -10.20 -3.30 12.62
C TYR A 123 -10.00 -3.97 13.97
N SER A 124 -8.92 -4.73 14.10
CA SER A 124 -8.49 -5.30 15.38
C SER A 124 -7.40 -4.42 15.96
N VAL A 125 -7.65 -3.81 17.09
CA VAL A 125 -6.67 -3.02 17.86
C VAL A 125 -6.13 -3.93 18.97
N ILE A 126 -4.83 -4.25 18.91
CA ILE A 126 -4.17 -5.28 19.72
C ILE A 126 -3.06 -4.64 20.53
N THR A 127 -3.07 -4.89 21.84
CA THR A 127 -2.03 -4.47 22.79
C THR A 127 -1.38 -5.64 23.52
N GLN A 128 -1.79 -6.89 23.20
CA GLN A 128 -1.18 -8.09 23.77
C GLN A 128 0.30 -8.20 23.33
N PRO A 129 1.27 -8.21 24.28
CA PRO A 129 2.69 -8.07 23.95
C PRO A 129 3.21 -9.15 22.99
N GLU A 130 2.83 -10.40 23.18
CA GLU A 130 3.30 -11.54 22.36
C GLU A 130 2.79 -11.42 20.91
N THR A 131 1.53 -11.01 20.76
CA THR A 131 0.91 -10.78 19.44
C THR A 131 1.56 -9.58 18.75
N VAL A 132 1.76 -8.47 19.47
CA VAL A 132 2.45 -7.28 18.95
C VAL A 132 3.87 -7.63 18.50
N GLN A 133 4.61 -8.39 19.30
CA GLN A 133 5.96 -8.85 18.95
C GLN A 133 5.95 -9.72 17.69
N GLY A 134 5.02 -10.68 17.59
CA GLY A 134 4.88 -11.56 16.43
C GLY A 134 4.59 -10.78 15.14
N VAL A 135 3.60 -9.88 15.16
CA VAL A 135 3.24 -9.04 14.02
C VAL A 135 4.39 -8.10 13.64
N THR A 136 5.07 -7.51 14.64
CA THR A 136 6.25 -6.67 14.40
C THR A 136 7.35 -7.44 13.69
N SER A 137 7.62 -8.68 14.10
CA SER A 137 8.64 -9.54 13.48
C SER A 137 8.31 -9.86 12.02
N LEU A 138 7.02 -10.13 11.71
CA LEU A 138 6.54 -10.35 10.34
C LEU A 138 6.69 -9.09 9.48
N PHE A 139 6.29 -7.92 10.00
CA PHE A 139 6.50 -6.65 9.31
C PHE A 139 7.99 -6.40 9.02
N GLU A 140 8.87 -6.60 9.99
CA GLU A 140 10.31 -6.39 9.81
C GLU A 140 10.90 -7.35 8.76
N ALA A 141 10.41 -8.57 8.66
CA ALA A 141 10.80 -9.51 7.61
C ALA A 141 10.36 -9.01 6.24
N ALA A 142 9.08 -8.64 6.09
CA ALA A 142 8.54 -8.07 4.85
C ALA A 142 9.26 -6.77 4.46
N PHE A 143 9.53 -5.89 5.43
CA PHE A 143 10.26 -4.64 5.18
C PHE A 143 11.68 -4.89 4.68
N ARG A 144 12.40 -5.87 5.24
CA ARG A 144 13.77 -6.20 4.79
C ARG A 144 13.81 -6.79 3.38
N SER A 145 12.82 -7.62 3.00
CA SER A 145 12.76 -8.26 1.68
C SER A 145 12.28 -7.30 0.58
N ALA A 146 11.50 -6.29 0.93
CA ALA A 146 10.93 -5.32 -0.01
C ALA A 146 11.99 -4.37 -0.60
N THR A 147 11.77 -3.92 -1.83
CA THR A 147 12.66 -3.02 -2.58
C THR A 147 12.42 -1.56 -2.18
N ASP A 148 13.48 -0.76 -2.08
CA ASP A 148 13.37 0.69 -1.84
C ASP A 148 12.52 1.37 -2.93
N LEU A 149 11.70 2.35 -2.51
CA LEU A 149 10.79 3.08 -3.41
C LEU A 149 11.51 3.69 -4.61
N ALA A 150 12.65 4.35 -4.40
CA ALA A 150 13.34 5.04 -5.49
C ALA A 150 13.91 4.04 -6.52
N VAL A 151 14.41 2.89 -6.04
CA VAL A 151 14.90 1.82 -6.90
C VAL A 151 13.76 1.21 -7.70
N TYR A 152 12.65 0.86 -7.04
CA TYR A 152 11.49 0.25 -7.70
C TYR A 152 10.82 1.22 -8.67
N ASP A 153 10.68 2.49 -8.31
CA ASP A 153 10.09 3.53 -9.16
C ASP A 153 10.82 3.69 -10.50
N THR A 154 12.15 3.62 -10.46
CA THR A 154 12.97 3.63 -11.67
C THR A 154 12.75 2.38 -12.53
N GLN A 155 12.64 1.21 -11.90
CA GLN A 155 12.42 -0.05 -12.61
C GLN A 155 11.07 -0.12 -13.32
N ILE A 156 10.02 0.44 -12.70
CA ILE A 156 8.65 0.36 -13.21
C ILE A 156 8.27 1.52 -14.14
N ALA A 157 9.12 2.54 -14.28
CA ALA A 157 8.78 3.79 -14.99
C ALA A 157 8.28 3.55 -16.43
N GLU A 158 8.94 2.66 -17.19
CA GLU A 158 8.54 2.35 -18.55
C GLU A 158 7.19 1.62 -18.61
N ILE A 159 6.98 0.62 -17.74
CA ILE A 159 5.71 -0.11 -17.77
C ILE A 159 4.55 0.75 -17.24
N ARG A 160 4.78 1.65 -16.28
CA ARG A 160 3.77 2.61 -15.82
C ARG A 160 3.22 3.45 -16.97
N GLN A 161 4.10 3.93 -17.87
CA GLN A 161 3.67 4.71 -19.03
C GLN A 161 2.87 3.90 -20.04
N LEU A 162 3.19 2.61 -20.19
CA LEU A 162 2.54 1.72 -21.14
C LEU A 162 1.31 1.00 -20.56
N ALA A 163 1.19 0.94 -19.24
CA ALA A 163 0.16 0.14 -18.56
C ALA A 163 -1.27 0.42 -19.05
N PRO A 164 -1.74 1.67 -19.19
CA PRO A 164 -3.10 1.92 -19.69
C PRO A 164 -3.34 1.33 -21.08
N GLN A 165 -2.40 1.50 -22.00
CA GLN A 165 -2.51 1.01 -23.37
C GLN A 165 -2.42 -0.51 -23.44
N VAL A 166 -1.53 -1.12 -22.66
CA VAL A 166 -1.41 -2.58 -22.57
C VAL A 166 -2.67 -3.21 -21.99
N LEU A 167 -3.21 -2.63 -20.92
CA LEU A 167 -4.45 -3.09 -20.28
C LEU A 167 -5.65 -2.97 -21.21
N ASP A 168 -5.77 -1.86 -21.96
CA ASP A 168 -6.82 -1.68 -22.95
C ASP A 168 -6.76 -2.78 -24.05
N LEU A 169 -5.57 -3.03 -24.62
CA LEU A 169 -5.39 -4.07 -25.62
C LEU A 169 -5.65 -5.49 -25.07
N LEU A 170 -5.30 -5.75 -23.81
CA LEU A 170 -5.62 -7.01 -23.14
C LEU A 170 -7.13 -7.17 -22.95
N SER A 171 -7.84 -6.10 -22.59
CA SER A 171 -9.30 -6.12 -22.40
C SER A 171 -10.06 -6.41 -23.70
N GLN A 172 -9.54 -5.93 -24.84
CA GLN A 172 -10.09 -6.19 -26.17
C GLN A 172 -9.79 -7.61 -26.68
N GLY A 173 -8.95 -8.37 -25.99
CA GLY A 173 -8.61 -9.75 -26.38
C GLY A 173 -7.82 -9.86 -27.69
N VAL A 174 -7.13 -8.79 -28.13
CA VAL A 174 -6.34 -8.83 -29.38
C VAL A 174 -5.11 -9.72 -29.23
N LYS A 175 -4.67 -10.30 -30.36
CA LYS A 175 -3.45 -11.14 -30.38
C LYS A 175 -2.20 -10.31 -30.12
N ASP A 176 -1.19 -10.93 -29.52
CA ASP A 176 0.09 -10.28 -29.18
C ASP A 176 0.74 -9.55 -30.38
N GLU A 177 0.64 -10.15 -31.57
CA GLU A 177 1.22 -9.56 -32.80
C GLU A 177 0.50 -8.25 -33.19
N THR A 178 -0.83 -8.21 -33.02
CA THR A 178 -1.63 -7.01 -33.30
C THR A 178 -1.36 -5.95 -32.23
N ALA A 179 -1.38 -6.32 -30.96
CA ALA A 179 -1.10 -5.41 -29.86
C ALA A 179 0.31 -4.80 -29.96
N ALA A 180 1.32 -5.61 -30.24
CA ALA A 180 2.69 -5.15 -30.45
C ALA A 180 2.79 -4.12 -31.56
N ARG A 181 2.13 -4.40 -32.71
CA ARG A 181 2.09 -3.47 -33.85
C ARG A 181 1.42 -2.15 -33.50
N THR A 182 0.30 -2.19 -32.78
CA THR A 182 -0.44 -0.99 -32.32
C THR A 182 0.43 -0.10 -31.46
N LEU A 183 1.28 -0.70 -30.60
CA LEU A 183 2.19 0.03 -29.72
C LEU A 183 3.55 0.37 -30.36
N GLY A 184 3.78 0.02 -31.64
CA GLY A 184 5.07 0.21 -32.31
C GLY A 184 6.20 -0.65 -31.71
N LEU A 185 5.87 -1.78 -31.10
CA LEU A 185 6.81 -2.67 -30.40
C LEU A 185 7.02 -3.97 -31.20
N GLY A 186 8.19 -4.60 -31.02
CA GLY A 186 8.35 -6.00 -31.41
C GLY A 186 7.56 -6.92 -30.47
N VAL A 187 7.06 -8.07 -31.00
CA VAL A 187 6.25 -9.03 -30.24
C VAL A 187 6.95 -9.51 -28.96
N ARG A 188 8.26 -9.76 -29.02
CA ARG A 188 9.06 -10.15 -27.84
C ARG A 188 9.08 -9.05 -26.76
N THR A 189 9.20 -7.79 -27.18
CA THR A 189 9.17 -6.64 -26.26
C THR A 189 7.79 -6.50 -25.64
N TYR A 190 6.72 -6.59 -26.44
CA TYR A 190 5.36 -6.55 -25.94
C TYR A 190 5.10 -7.63 -24.87
N ARG A 191 5.47 -8.88 -25.15
CA ARG A 191 5.31 -9.98 -24.19
C ARG A 191 6.08 -9.75 -22.89
N ARG A 192 7.28 -9.17 -22.98
CA ARG A 192 8.05 -8.76 -21.78
C ARG A 192 7.31 -7.68 -21.00
N ARG A 193 6.74 -6.65 -21.66
CA ARG A 193 5.96 -5.60 -20.99
C ARG A 193 4.69 -6.13 -20.34
N VAL A 194 4.01 -7.10 -20.97
CA VAL A 194 2.88 -7.79 -20.33
C VAL A 194 3.31 -8.55 -19.08
N ALA A 195 4.45 -9.24 -19.12
CA ALA A 195 4.96 -9.95 -17.94
C ALA A 195 5.34 -8.98 -16.82
N GLU A 196 6.02 -7.88 -17.12
CA GLU A 196 6.36 -6.82 -16.15
C GLU A 196 5.11 -6.19 -15.53
N LEU A 197 4.05 -5.98 -16.34
CA LEU A 197 2.76 -5.48 -15.85
C LEU A 197 2.08 -6.49 -14.93
N MET A 198 2.08 -7.77 -15.30
CA MET A 198 1.53 -8.85 -14.47
C MET A 198 2.27 -8.95 -13.14
N ASP A 199 3.59 -8.88 -13.16
CA ASP A 199 4.44 -8.87 -11.96
C ASP A 199 4.09 -7.67 -11.06
N ALA A 200 4.01 -6.47 -11.63
CA ALA A 200 3.64 -5.26 -10.89
C ALA A 200 2.24 -5.37 -10.26
N LEU A 201 1.28 -5.98 -10.96
CA LEU A 201 -0.06 -6.26 -10.43
C LEU A 201 -0.08 -7.44 -9.43
N GLY A 202 1.01 -8.20 -9.32
CA GLY A 202 1.06 -9.44 -8.56
C GLY A 202 0.15 -10.52 -9.13
N ALA A 203 -0.03 -10.56 -10.46
CA ALA A 203 -0.95 -11.44 -11.16
C ALA A 203 -0.21 -12.61 -11.84
N GLU A 204 -0.74 -13.81 -11.71
CA GLU A 204 -0.19 -15.03 -12.34
C GLU A 204 -0.74 -15.29 -13.74
N SER A 205 -1.81 -14.58 -14.13
CA SER A 205 -2.43 -14.68 -15.44
C SER A 205 -2.91 -13.32 -15.96
N ARG A 206 -3.09 -13.20 -17.29
CA ARG A 206 -3.64 -11.99 -17.92
C ARG A 206 -5.04 -11.66 -17.40
N PHE A 207 -5.87 -12.69 -17.17
CA PHE A 207 -7.20 -12.52 -16.61
C PHE A 207 -7.12 -11.92 -15.20
N GLN A 208 -6.27 -12.48 -14.35
CA GLN A 208 -6.06 -11.97 -12.99
C GLN A 208 -5.49 -10.55 -13.01
N ALA A 209 -4.60 -10.22 -13.96
CA ALA A 209 -4.10 -8.86 -14.13
C ALA A 209 -5.23 -7.87 -14.47
N GLY A 210 -6.16 -8.25 -15.37
CA GLY A 210 -7.34 -7.43 -15.68
C GLY A 210 -8.26 -7.21 -14.48
N VAL A 211 -8.51 -8.24 -13.67
CA VAL A 211 -9.31 -8.13 -12.43
C VAL A 211 -8.65 -7.16 -11.46
N ARG A 212 -7.36 -7.35 -11.20
CA ARG A 212 -6.62 -6.47 -10.27
C ARG A 212 -6.49 -5.04 -10.77
N ALA A 213 -6.28 -4.85 -12.07
CA ALA A 213 -6.26 -3.51 -12.67
C ALA A 213 -7.59 -2.76 -12.47
N ARG A 214 -8.72 -3.48 -12.60
CA ARG A 214 -10.04 -2.91 -12.35
C ARG A 214 -10.26 -2.56 -10.86
N GLU A 215 -9.84 -3.43 -9.95
CA GLU A 215 -9.91 -3.18 -8.51
C GLU A 215 -9.13 -1.92 -8.09
N LEU A 216 -8.05 -1.64 -8.80
CA LEU A 216 -7.19 -0.46 -8.60
C LEU A 216 -7.65 0.79 -9.38
N GLY A 217 -8.71 0.67 -10.20
CA GLY A 217 -9.21 1.77 -11.02
C GLY A 217 -8.26 2.18 -12.17
N LEU A 218 -7.43 1.26 -12.64
CA LEU A 218 -6.52 1.48 -13.77
C LEU A 218 -7.21 1.26 -15.13
N VAL A 219 -8.39 0.62 -15.12
CA VAL A 219 -9.27 0.37 -16.28
C VAL A 219 -10.72 0.45 -15.88
#